data_10c52678d2469b9ce2157530c3242cb0
#
_entry.id   10c52678d2469b9ce2157530c3242cb0
#
_cell.length_a   1.000
_cell.length_b   1.000
_cell.length_c   1.000
_cell.angle_alpha   90.00
_cell.angle_beta   90.00
_cell.angle_gamma   90.00
#
_symmetry.space_group_name_H-M   'P 1'
#
loop_
_entity.id
_entity.type
_entity.pdbx_description
1 polymer ?
#
loop_
_entity_poly.entity_id
_entity_poly.type
_entity_poly.pdbx_seq_one_letter_code
_entity_poly.pdbx_strand_id
1 'polypeptide(L)'
;MEPSTERLKSDELLDEVKRSLHEKDVVDVEEERVKIVVFSSGGKRYAFYGSDIREILPPREIFWVPSLPAGLPGLVNVRGDIESVIDIRHFLGGEQTDVAKCLIAIAVRGDFRSGILIDAVEDVLDLPLSSIKPPLSSLGGVARELAAGEIEMGGQTATLLNIEMLAAKVTL
;
A
#
# COMPACT_ATOMS: atom_id res chain seq x y z
N MET A 1 -6.53 63.99 -3.02
CA MET A 1 -5.56 63.08 -3.56
C MET A 1 -5.18 62.03 -2.53
N GLU A 2 -5.92 60.95 -2.46
CA GLU A 2 -5.64 59.88 -1.49
C GLU A 2 -5.50 58.53 -2.20
N PRO A 3 -4.28 58.09 -2.49
CA PRO A 3 -4.05 56.72 -2.94
C PRO A 3 -3.73 55.74 -1.85
N SER A 4 -3.82 56.11 -0.58
CA SER A 4 -3.25 55.31 0.49
C SER A 4 -4.16 54.23 1.08
N THR A 5 -5.48 54.38 0.99
CA THR A 5 -6.41 53.47 1.69
C THR A 5 -6.68 52.18 0.91
N GLU A 6 -6.70 52.23 -0.42
CA GLU A 6 -6.88 51.03 -1.25
C GLU A 6 -5.61 50.16 -1.29
N ARG A 7 -4.43 50.76 -1.27
CA ARG A 7 -3.15 50.02 -1.18
C ARG A 7 -3.00 49.31 0.15
N LEU A 8 -3.38 49.96 1.25
CA LEU A 8 -3.34 49.36 2.59
C LEU A 8 -4.28 48.17 2.73
N LYS A 9 -5.48 48.21 2.17
CA LYS A 9 -6.43 47.09 2.17
C LYS A 9 -5.95 45.94 1.31
N SER A 10 -5.31 46.20 0.19
CA SER A 10 -4.74 45.20 -0.69
C SER A 10 -3.54 44.50 -0.04
N ASP A 11 -2.70 45.24 0.66
CA ASP A 11 -1.54 44.68 1.37
C ASP A 11 -1.96 43.85 2.57
N GLU A 12 -2.98 44.27 3.32
CA GLU A 12 -3.56 43.49 4.41
C GLU A 12 -4.19 42.17 3.94
N LEU A 13 -4.90 42.17 2.82
CA LEU A 13 -5.48 41.00 2.19
C LEU A 13 -4.39 40.01 1.71
N LEU A 14 -3.32 40.56 1.10
CA LEU A 14 -2.19 39.74 0.68
C LEU A 14 -1.47 39.07 1.86
N ASP A 15 -1.28 39.80 2.94
CA ASP A 15 -0.67 39.28 4.16
C ASP A 15 -1.54 38.19 4.83
N GLU A 16 -2.86 38.34 4.81
CA GLU A 16 -3.79 37.36 5.33
C GLU A 16 -3.81 36.10 4.48
N VAL A 17 -3.79 36.22 3.15
CA VAL A 17 -3.68 35.07 2.23
C VAL A 17 -2.33 34.36 2.41
N LYS A 18 -1.23 35.07 2.55
CA LYS A 18 0.09 34.50 2.79
C LYS A 18 0.16 33.76 4.13
N ARG A 19 -0.46 34.30 5.19
CA ARG A 19 -0.57 33.63 6.48
C ARG A 19 -1.39 32.35 6.39
N SER A 20 -2.53 32.39 5.70
CA SER A 20 -3.40 31.23 5.51
C SER A 20 -2.69 30.11 4.73
N LEU A 21 -1.95 30.47 3.69
CA LEU A 21 -1.14 29.52 2.91
C LEU A 21 0.02 28.98 3.74
N HIS A 22 0.68 29.81 4.54
CA HIS A 22 1.78 29.40 5.41
C HIS A 22 1.30 28.49 6.56
N GLU A 23 0.17 28.77 7.17
CA GLU A 23 -0.46 27.90 8.16
C GLU A 23 -0.85 26.54 7.55
N LYS A 24 -1.36 26.52 6.33
CA LYS A 24 -1.64 25.30 5.58
C LYS A 24 -0.38 24.49 5.29
N ASP A 25 0.67 25.12 4.83
CA ASP A 25 1.96 24.49 4.56
C ASP A 25 2.60 23.96 5.85
N VAL A 26 2.51 24.69 6.94
CA VAL A 26 3.02 24.25 8.25
C VAL A 26 2.23 23.04 8.79
N VAL A 27 0.92 23.00 8.63
CA VAL A 27 0.08 21.86 9.00
C VAL A 27 0.42 20.65 8.16
N ASP A 28 0.60 20.81 6.85
CA ASP A 28 0.99 19.74 5.93
C ASP A 28 2.40 19.20 6.21
N VAL A 29 3.35 20.05 6.65
CA VAL A 29 4.72 19.67 7.03
C VAL A 29 4.76 18.92 8.37
N GLU A 30 3.87 19.23 9.32
CA GLU A 30 3.78 18.57 10.62
C GLU A 30 3.09 17.22 10.57
N GLU A 31 2.31 16.95 9.52
CA GLU A 31 1.60 15.70 9.36
C GLU A 31 2.48 14.65 8.69
N GLU A 32 2.65 13.52 9.34
CA GLU A 32 3.38 12.38 8.80
C GLU A 32 2.65 11.82 7.57
N ARG A 33 3.41 11.64 6.49
CA ARG A 33 2.89 11.10 5.23
C ARG A 33 3.52 9.75 4.94
N VAL A 34 2.74 8.89 4.30
CA VAL A 34 3.18 7.55 3.90
C VAL A 34 2.86 7.30 2.44
N LYS A 35 3.73 6.57 1.77
CA LYS A 35 3.46 6.03 0.44
C LYS A 35 2.72 4.71 0.58
N ILE A 36 1.70 4.56 -0.25
CA ILE A 36 0.85 3.38 -0.28
C ILE A 36 0.81 2.86 -1.71
N VAL A 37 1.07 1.57 -1.87
CA VAL A 37 0.91 0.87 -3.14
C VAL A 37 -0.43 0.15 -3.12
N VAL A 38 -1.34 0.56 -3.98
CA VAL A 38 -2.66 -0.06 -4.12
C VAL A 38 -2.62 -1.05 -5.26
N PHE A 39 -3.10 -2.23 -5.02
CA PHE A 39 -3.12 -3.32 -5.98
C PHE A 39 -4.43 -4.12 -5.94
N SER A 40 -4.68 -4.85 -6.99
CA SER A 40 -5.79 -5.80 -7.06
C SER A 40 -5.31 -7.22 -6.86
N SER A 41 -6.11 -8.02 -6.21
CA SER A 41 -5.92 -9.46 -6.06
C SER A 41 -7.26 -10.15 -5.86
N GLY A 42 -7.54 -11.14 -6.69
CA GLY A 42 -8.78 -11.91 -6.61
C GLY A 42 -10.06 -11.09 -6.74
N GLY A 43 -10.03 -10.02 -7.52
CA GLY A 43 -11.17 -9.11 -7.73
C GLY A 43 -11.38 -8.07 -6.64
N LYS A 44 -10.50 -8.00 -5.67
CA LYS A 44 -10.56 -7.02 -4.56
C LYS A 44 -9.34 -6.11 -4.55
N ARG A 45 -9.47 -4.97 -3.89
CA ARG A 45 -8.37 -4.01 -3.72
C ARG A 45 -7.75 -4.12 -2.35
N TYR A 46 -6.43 -4.15 -2.37
CA TYR A 46 -5.58 -4.16 -1.18
C TYR A 46 -4.48 -3.12 -1.34
N ALA A 47 -3.75 -2.89 -0.29
CA ALA A 47 -2.62 -1.98 -0.30
C ALA A 47 -1.49 -2.47 0.62
N PHE A 48 -0.28 -2.06 0.30
CA PHE A 48 0.88 -2.19 1.17
C PHE A 48 1.46 -0.81 1.46
N TYR A 49 2.15 -0.67 2.58
CA TYR A 49 3.06 0.46 2.76
C TYR A 49 4.15 0.39 1.70
N GLY A 50 4.39 1.50 1.03
CA GLY A 50 5.43 1.57 0.01
C GLY A 50 6.83 1.27 0.54
N SER A 51 7.07 1.58 1.82
CA SER A 51 8.33 1.26 2.51
C SER A 51 8.60 -0.25 2.63
N ASP A 52 7.56 -1.08 2.57
CA ASP A 52 7.67 -2.54 2.64
C ASP A 52 7.85 -3.19 1.25
N ILE A 53 7.63 -2.45 0.16
CA ILE A 53 7.74 -2.95 -1.21
C ILE A 53 9.03 -2.43 -1.83
N ARG A 54 9.93 -3.33 -2.16
CA ARG A 54 11.20 -2.98 -2.76
C ARG A 54 11.11 -2.76 -4.26
N GLU A 55 10.39 -3.65 -4.94
CA GLU A 55 10.17 -3.59 -6.38
C GLU A 55 8.96 -4.43 -6.78
N ILE A 56 8.43 -4.15 -7.95
CA ILE A 56 7.35 -4.95 -8.56
C ILE A 56 7.88 -5.49 -9.88
N LEU A 57 7.87 -6.81 -9.99
CA LEU A 57 8.39 -7.52 -11.14
C LEU A 57 7.27 -7.95 -12.08
N PRO A 58 7.54 -7.96 -13.39
CA PRO A 58 6.62 -8.58 -14.35
C PRO A 58 6.47 -10.08 -14.07
N PRO A 59 5.48 -10.74 -14.66
CA PRO A 59 5.30 -12.18 -14.52
C PRO A 59 6.57 -12.95 -14.87
N ARG A 60 6.89 -13.95 -14.04
CA ARG A 60 8.07 -14.81 -14.17
C ARG A 60 7.70 -16.24 -13.90
N GLU A 61 8.55 -17.15 -14.32
CA GLU A 61 8.42 -18.56 -14.00
C GLU A 61 8.58 -18.78 -12.49
N ILE A 62 7.63 -19.49 -11.91
CA ILE A 62 7.63 -19.88 -10.51
C ILE A 62 7.98 -21.37 -10.47
N PHE A 63 9.06 -21.69 -9.78
CA PHE A 63 9.56 -23.04 -9.66
C PHE A 63 8.90 -23.73 -8.49
N TRP A 64 8.14 -24.78 -8.76
CA TRP A 64 7.52 -25.58 -7.73
C TRP A 64 8.57 -26.34 -6.92
N VAL A 65 8.37 -26.37 -5.60
CA VAL A 65 9.22 -27.12 -4.67
C VAL A 65 8.32 -28.01 -3.82
N PRO A 66 8.67 -29.28 -3.64
CA PRO A 66 7.91 -30.17 -2.77
C PRO A 66 7.86 -29.68 -1.32
N SER A 67 6.74 -29.97 -0.64
CA SER A 67 6.56 -29.74 0.79
C SER A 67 6.59 -28.27 1.24
N LEU A 68 6.35 -27.33 0.34
CA LEU A 68 6.14 -25.95 0.74
C LEU A 68 4.82 -25.80 1.51
N PRO A 69 4.75 -24.89 2.49
CA PRO A 69 3.50 -24.59 3.17
C PRO A 69 2.41 -24.13 2.20
N ALA A 70 1.15 -24.32 2.58
CA ALA A 70 0.02 -23.80 1.85
C ALA A 70 0.12 -22.26 1.71
N GLY A 71 -0.18 -21.73 0.53
CA GLY A 71 -0.02 -20.32 0.23
C GLY A 71 1.34 -19.94 -0.37
N LEU A 72 2.28 -20.89 -0.45
CA LEU A 72 3.58 -20.73 -1.10
C LEU A 72 3.63 -21.59 -2.38
N PRO A 73 3.28 -21.06 -3.55
CA PRO A 73 3.26 -21.84 -4.78
C PRO A 73 4.66 -22.25 -5.27
N GLY A 74 5.71 -21.59 -4.83
CA GLY A 74 7.05 -21.94 -5.26
C GLY A 74 8.10 -20.87 -4.97
N LEU A 75 9.15 -20.93 -5.76
CA LEU A 75 10.30 -20.01 -5.70
C LEU A 75 10.46 -19.27 -7.02
N VAL A 76 11.03 -18.09 -6.96
CA VAL A 76 11.34 -17.29 -8.12
C VAL A 76 12.81 -16.85 -8.06
N ASN A 77 13.46 -16.78 -9.22
CA ASN A 77 14.81 -16.24 -9.35
C ASN A 77 14.71 -14.73 -9.67
N VAL A 78 15.30 -13.92 -8.79
CA VAL A 78 15.38 -12.47 -8.96
C VAL A 78 16.85 -12.08 -9.01
N ARG A 79 17.39 -11.92 -10.21
CA ARG A 79 18.80 -11.54 -10.45
C ARG A 79 19.81 -12.46 -9.75
N GLY A 80 19.54 -13.76 -9.75
CA GLY A 80 20.40 -14.75 -9.10
C GLY A 80 20.03 -15.07 -7.64
N ASP A 81 19.20 -14.27 -7.02
CA ASP A 81 18.67 -14.55 -5.68
C ASP A 81 17.38 -15.37 -5.77
N ILE A 82 17.26 -16.35 -4.90
CA ILE A 82 16.09 -17.20 -4.83
C ILE A 82 15.15 -16.65 -3.74
N GLU A 83 13.93 -16.29 -4.16
CA GLU A 83 12.92 -15.74 -3.28
C GLU A 83 11.71 -16.69 -3.22
N SER A 84 11.13 -16.86 -2.04
CA SER A 84 9.83 -17.51 -1.90
C SER A 84 8.74 -16.63 -2.50
N VAL A 85 7.65 -17.25 -2.94
CA VAL A 85 6.49 -16.56 -3.49
C VAL A 85 5.28 -16.89 -2.65
N ILE A 86 4.52 -15.88 -2.27
CA ILE A 86 3.27 -15.99 -1.50
C ILE A 86 2.10 -15.69 -2.42
N ASP A 87 1.11 -16.57 -2.42
CA ASP A 87 -0.19 -16.30 -3.01
C ASP A 87 -1.14 -15.81 -1.91
N ILE A 88 -1.37 -14.50 -1.82
CA ILE A 88 -2.23 -13.93 -0.79
C ILE A 88 -3.69 -14.35 -0.93
N ARG A 89 -4.12 -14.81 -2.11
CA ARG A 89 -5.48 -15.32 -2.30
C ARG A 89 -5.76 -16.58 -1.47
N HIS A 90 -4.72 -17.33 -1.15
CA HIS A 90 -4.82 -18.44 -0.22
C HIS A 90 -5.35 -18.00 1.16
N PHE A 91 -4.95 -16.81 1.60
CA PHE A 91 -5.34 -16.26 2.90
C PHE A 91 -6.59 -15.38 2.83
N LEU A 92 -6.73 -14.61 1.75
CA LEU A 92 -7.76 -13.59 1.61
C LEU A 92 -8.94 -14.04 0.74
N GLY A 93 -8.78 -15.13 0.01
CA GLY A 93 -9.78 -15.59 -0.95
C GLY A 93 -9.84 -14.70 -2.19
N GLY A 94 -10.91 -14.84 -2.95
CA GLY A 94 -11.15 -14.11 -4.18
C GLY A 94 -11.04 -15.00 -5.43
N GLU A 95 -11.21 -14.37 -6.57
CA GLU A 95 -11.15 -15.05 -7.86
C GLU A 95 -9.74 -15.59 -8.13
N GLN A 96 -9.68 -16.81 -8.64
CA GLN A 96 -8.42 -17.42 -9.03
C GLN A 96 -7.99 -16.92 -10.39
N THR A 97 -6.84 -16.32 -10.47
CA THR A 97 -6.14 -15.99 -11.71
C THR A 97 -4.94 -16.91 -11.88
N ASP A 98 -4.49 -17.05 -13.12
CA ASP A 98 -3.30 -17.85 -13.40
C ASP A 98 -2.08 -17.22 -12.73
N VAL A 99 -1.43 -17.99 -11.87
CA VAL A 99 -0.22 -17.58 -11.15
C VAL A 99 0.88 -17.08 -12.11
N ALA A 100 0.98 -17.69 -13.29
CA ALA A 100 1.96 -17.30 -14.30
C ALA A 100 1.71 -15.90 -14.91
N LYS A 101 0.53 -15.33 -14.73
CA LYS A 101 0.18 -13.98 -15.20
C LYS A 101 0.29 -12.90 -14.14
N CYS A 102 0.50 -13.27 -12.88
CA CYS A 102 0.58 -12.34 -11.79
C CYS A 102 1.89 -11.56 -11.80
N LEU A 103 1.82 -10.30 -11.41
CA LEU A 103 3.00 -9.53 -11.02
C LEU A 103 3.52 -10.06 -9.68
N ILE A 104 4.79 -9.78 -9.41
CA ILE A 104 5.43 -10.18 -8.16
C ILE A 104 5.91 -8.94 -7.43
N ALA A 105 5.28 -8.60 -6.31
CA ALA A 105 5.74 -7.53 -5.43
C ALA A 105 6.76 -8.10 -4.45
N ILE A 106 7.98 -7.63 -4.50
CA ILE A 106 9.03 -8.04 -3.55
C ILE A 106 8.85 -7.23 -2.27
N ALA A 107 8.36 -7.90 -1.24
CA ALA A 107 8.17 -7.33 0.08
C ALA A 107 9.38 -7.61 0.97
N VAL A 108 9.81 -6.58 1.69
CA VAL A 108 10.92 -6.66 2.64
C VAL A 108 10.55 -5.92 3.91
N ARG A 109 10.61 -6.61 5.04
CA ARG A 109 10.44 -5.97 6.35
C ARG A 109 11.26 -6.74 7.40
N GLY A 110 12.25 -6.06 7.98
CA GLY A 110 13.22 -6.73 8.84
C GLY A 110 13.92 -7.87 8.11
N ASP A 111 13.91 -9.05 8.67
CA ASP A 111 14.50 -10.26 8.07
C ASP A 111 13.55 -10.96 7.08
N PHE A 112 12.32 -10.52 7.02
CA PHE A 112 11.34 -11.08 6.08
C PHE A 112 11.57 -10.52 4.68
N ARG A 113 11.67 -11.43 3.71
CA ARG A 113 11.73 -11.11 2.29
C ARG A 113 10.98 -12.19 1.51
N SER A 114 10.05 -11.78 0.67
CA SER A 114 9.29 -12.70 -0.17
C SER A 114 8.66 -11.95 -1.34
N GLY A 115 8.41 -12.66 -2.43
CA GLY A 115 7.56 -12.18 -3.50
C GLY A 115 6.10 -12.42 -3.16
N ILE A 116 5.25 -11.44 -3.42
CA ILE A 116 3.81 -11.55 -3.23
C ILE A 116 3.14 -11.43 -4.59
N LEU A 117 2.32 -12.42 -4.95
CA LEU A 117 1.56 -12.39 -6.20
C LEU A 117 0.43 -11.37 -6.11
N ILE A 118 0.37 -10.50 -7.10
CA ILE A 118 -0.69 -9.51 -7.26
C ILE A 118 -1.19 -9.54 -8.71
N ASP A 119 -2.45 -9.17 -8.92
CA ASP A 119 -3.01 -9.15 -10.28
C ASP A 119 -2.56 -7.92 -11.05
N ALA A 120 -2.69 -6.73 -10.46
CA ALA A 120 -2.27 -5.47 -11.05
C ALA A 120 -1.97 -4.42 -9.99
N VAL A 121 -1.11 -3.45 -10.32
CA VAL A 121 -0.96 -2.24 -9.53
C VAL A 121 -2.01 -1.24 -9.99
N GLU A 122 -2.83 -0.77 -9.07
CA GLU A 122 -3.91 0.20 -9.35
C GLU A 122 -3.43 1.64 -9.22
N ASP A 123 -2.67 1.93 -8.16
CA ASP A 123 -2.19 3.28 -7.89
C ASP A 123 -1.04 3.28 -6.87
N VAL A 124 -0.29 4.37 -6.84
CA VAL A 124 0.68 4.66 -5.80
C VAL A 124 0.32 6.03 -5.21
N LEU A 125 -0.06 6.03 -3.94
CA LEU A 125 -0.58 7.20 -3.26
C LEU A 125 0.41 7.71 -2.23
N ASP A 126 0.45 9.02 -2.07
CA ASP A 126 1.13 9.69 -0.96
C ASP A 126 0.05 10.29 -0.07
N LEU A 127 -0.15 9.73 1.10
CA LEU A 127 -1.26 10.04 1.98
C LEU A 127 -0.79 10.49 3.36
N PRO A 128 -1.53 11.41 4.01
CA PRO A 128 -1.36 11.64 5.44
C PRO A 128 -1.64 10.36 6.22
N LEU A 129 -0.80 10.05 7.19
CA LEU A 129 -0.99 8.87 8.04
C LEU A 129 -2.36 8.87 8.72
N SER A 130 -2.85 10.05 9.10
CA SER A 130 -4.17 10.25 9.72
C SER A 130 -5.34 9.89 8.81
N SER A 131 -5.15 9.82 7.48
CA SER A 131 -6.20 9.44 6.54
C SER A 131 -6.46 7.94 6.47
N ILE A 132 -5.57 7.12 7.04
CA ILE A 132 -5.75 5.68 7.13
C ILE A 132 -6.75 5.40 8.25
N LYS A 133 -7.88 4.79 7.88
CA LYS A 133 -8.95 4.45 8.82
C LYS A 133 -8.70 3.07 9.45
N PRO A 134 -9.32 2.79 10.61
CA PRO A 134 -9.30 1.42 11.17
C PRO A 134 -9.85 0.40 10.19
N PRO A 135 -9.46 -0.89 10.31
CA PRO A 135 -10.01 -1.96 9.48
C PRO A 135 -11.53 -2.02 9.59
N LEU A 136 -12.19 -2.38 8.48
CA LEU A 136 -13.65 -2.52 8.44
C LEU A 136 -14.11 -3.56 9.45
N SER A 137 -15.16 -3.25 10.20
CA SER A 137 -15.78 -4.17 11.16
C SER A 137 -16.39 -5.41 10.49
N SER A 138 -16.70 -5.32 9.20
CA SER A 138 -17.22 -6.41 8.40
C SER A 138 -16.16 -7.46 7.99
N LEU A 139 -14.87 -7.13 8.11
CA LEU A 139 -13.81 -8.09 7.88
C LEU A 139 -13.84 -9.19 8.93
N GLY A 140 -13.77 -10.43 8.48
CA GLY A 140 -13.70 -11.59 9.34
C GLY A 140 -12.51 -12.49 9.01
N GLY A 141 -12.24 -13.47 9.88
CA GLY A 141 -11.22 -14.48 9.66
C GLY A 141 -9.82 -13.91 9.48
N VAL A 142 -9.08 -14.50 8.54
CA VAL A 142 -7.68 -14.15 8.26
C VAL A 142 -7.55 -12.73 7.69
N ALA A 143 -8.51 -12.27 6.90
CA ALA A 143 -8.50 -10.91 6.35
C ALA A 143 -8.44 -9.86 7.48
N ARG A 144 -9.18 -10.06 8.56
CA ARG A 144 -9.15 -9.18 9.72
C ARG A 144 -7.80 -9.19 10.43
N GLU A 145 -7.18 -10.34 10.55
CA GLU A 145 -5.86 -10.48 11.18
C GLU A 145 -4.76 -9.79 10.36
N LEU A 146 -4.88 -9.80 9.03
CA LEU A 146 -3.90 -9.20 8.13
C LEU A 146 -4.13 -7.71 7.88
N ALA A 147 -5.30 -7.18 8.21
CA ALA A 147 -5.65 -5.79 7.94
C ALA A 147 -5.00 -4.84 8.95
N ALA A 148 -4.28 -3.84 8.45
CA ALA A 148 -3.74 -2.73 9.24
C ALA A 148 -4.64 -1.50 9.21
N GLY A 149 -5.52 -1.38 8.21
CA GLY A 149 -6.41 -0.25 8.05
C GLY A 149 -7.16 -0.28 6.73
N GLU A 150 -7.89 0.79 6.47
CA GLU A 150 -8.63 1.01 5.23
C GLU A 150 -8.25 2.35 4.61
N ILE A 151 -8.18 2.37 3.30
CA ILE A 151 -7.84 3.55 2.51
C ILE A 151 -8.99 3.86 1.58
N GLU A 152 -9.51 5.07 1.64
CA GLU A 152 -10.53 5.56 0.72
C GLU A 152 -9.89 6.18 -0.53
N MET A 153 -10.41 5.80 -1.68
CA MET A 153 -9.95 6.29 -2.98
C MET A 153 -11.17 6.46 -3.90
N GLY A 154 -11.58 7.70 -4.14
CA GLY A 154 -12.60 8.00 -5.15
C GLY A 154 -13.89 7.18 -5.01
N GLY A 155 -14.41 6.99 -3.80
CA GLY A 155 -15.61 6.22 -3.52
C GLY A 155 -15.38 4.71 -3.39
N GLN A 156 -14.14 4.25 -3.49
CA GLN A 156 -13.75 2.86 -3.31
C GLN A 156 -12.77 2.73 -2.15
N THR A 157 -12.71 1.57 -1.55
CA THR A 157 -11.81 1.28 -0.44
C THR A 157 -10.81 0.20 -0.80
N ALA A 158 -9.60 0.33 -0.26
CA ALA A 158 -8.58 -0.71 -0.30
C ALA A 158 -8.18 -1.07 1.12
N THR A 159 -8.06 -2.36 1.39
CA THR A 159 -7.61 -2.83 2.70
C THR A 159 -6.08 -2.80 2.74
N LEU A 160 -5.54 -2.03 3.67
CA LEU A 160 -4.11 -1.98 3.93
C LEU A 160 -3.68 -3.22 4.70
N LEU A 161 -2.73 -3.96 4.15
CA LEU A 161 -2.25 -5.21 4.72
C LEU A 161 -0.98 -4.99 5.54
N ASN A 162 -0.87 -5.74 6.62
CA ASN A 162 0.29 -5.76 7.49
C ASN A 162 1.24 -6.88 7.06
N ILE A 163 2.42 -6.52 6.58
CA ILE A 163 3.44 -7.49 6.10
C ILE A 163 3.96 -8.36 7.25
N GLU A 164 4.09 -7.83 8.46
CA GLU A 164 4.52 -8.64 9.62
C GLU A 164 3.54 -9.75 9.94
N MET A 165 2.25 -9.43 9.88
CA MET A 165 1.20 -10.44 10.12
C MET A 165 1.15 -11.47 9.00
N LEU A 166 1.36 -11.05 7.76
CA LEU A 166 1.46 -11.96 6.62
C LEU A 166 2.67 -12.89 6.79
N ALA A 167 3.83 -12.35 7.16
CA ALA A 167 5.03 -13.12 7.44
C ALA A 167 4.79 -14.18 8.52
N ALA A 168 4.09 -13.82 9.59
CA ALA A 168 3.74 -14.75 10.66
C ALA A 168 2.84 -15.90 10.20
N LYS A 169 1.99 -15.66 9.18
CA LYS A 169 1.12 -16.70 8.61
C LYS A 169 1.87 -17.72 7.74
N VAL A 170 2.96 -17.33 7.11
CA VAL A 170 3.74 -18.20 6.21
C VAL A 170 4.99 -18.78 6.87
N THR A 171 5.37 -18.28 8.01
CA THR A 171 6.50 -18.83 8.79
C THR A 171 5.99 -19.96 9.69
N LEU A 172 6.65 -21.09 9.60
CA LEU A 172 6.39 -22.26 10.46
C LEU A 172 7.22 -22.19 11.74
#